data_2ce5ace6febbdb5ae60726f845a7b8bd
#
_entry.id   2ce5ace6febbdb5ae60726f845a7b8bd
#
_cell.length_a   1.000
_cell.length_b   1.000
_cell.length_c   1.000
_cell.angle_alpha   90.00
_cell.angle_beta   90.00
_cell.angle_gamma   90.00
#
_symmetry.space_group_name_H-M   'P 1'
#
loop_
_entity.id
_entity.type
_entity.pdbx_description
1 polymer ?
#
loop_
_entity_poly.entity_id
_entity_poly.type
_entity_poly.pdbx_seq_one_letter_code
_entity_poly.pdbx_strand_id
1 'polypeptide(L)'
;MKTWPKHPVIYEINTWVWLGELSRKYQRPVDLATVPPEEWDQIASLGFDAVWFMGVWERSPAGIEISMRNKGLLEDFMRALPDFAAEDNVGSPYCVRRYVVDKHLGGPQGIAAARKTLAKRGIRLILDFVPNHVAPDHSWVFEHPEYFVQGNADNAKNDPASFIEAGGKVFACGRDPFFPAWPDVLQLNAFQPGLRHAVIETVSEIAGQCDGIRCDMAMLMLNNIFERTWGGRAGARPAEDYWPTVITAIKAKWPEFRFIAEAYWDLEWELQQQGFDYCYDKKLYDRMEHGEPENVRLHLLADSSYQQRMVRFIENHDEPRAAAAFPSGKGRAAALAILTLTGAKLLHEGQFEGLKVRLPVFLARRPTEPVDHDLAAFYGRLLKEINHDIFRNGEWRLCERSGWPDNQSFMNILAWCWAKDAERYLIVINLRQEAAQALIRVPWDELRENMWRLDDVLSGESYDRSGNVMRDTGLYVDLGPWKCHLFRVRPLLAIEQEDQ
;
A
#
# COMPACT_ATOMS: atom_id res chain seq x y z
N MET A 1 -9.40 -2.49 -21.58
CA MET A 1 -8.10 -2.34 -20.87
C MET A 1 -7.36 -3.66 -20.90
N LYS A 2 -6.02 -3.67 -20.82
CA LYS A 2 -5.23 -4.91 -20.63
C LYS A 2 -5.63 -5.55 -19.30
N THR A 3 -5.46 -6.86 -19.13
CA THR A 3 -5.62 -7.54 -17.83
C THR A 3 -4.68 -6.94 -16.78
N TRP A 4 -5.01 -7.08 -15.49
CA TRP A 4 -4.10 -6.68 -14.42
C TRP A 4 -2.80 -7.47 -14.53
N PRO A 5 -1.62 -6.84 -14.37
CA PRO A 5 -0.39 -7.61 -14.20
C PRO A 5 -0.44 -8.42 -12.90
N LYS A 6 0.32 -9.50 -12.83
CA LYS A 6 0.40 -10.36 -11.65
C LYS A 6 0.99 -9.62 -10.43
N HIS A 7 1.90 -8.67 -10.69
CA HIS A 7 2.60 -7.89 -9.67
C HIS A 7 2.49 -6.39 -9.99
N PRO A 8 1.29 -5.77 -9.80
CA PRO A 8 1.07 -4.39 -10.15
C PRO A 8 1.89 -3.42 -9.28
N VAL A 9 2.21 -2.27 -9.85
CA VAL A 9 2.76 -1.12 -9.12
C VAL A 9 1.67 -0.06 -8.99
N ILE A 10 1.35 0.29 -7.76
CA ILE A 10 0.27 1.19 -7.37
C ILE A 10 0.88 2.49 -6.83
N TYR A 11 0.35 3.61 -7.25
CA TYR A 11 0.72 4.93 -6.75
C TYR A 11 -0.43 5.53 -5.94
N GLU A 12 -0.19 5.71 -4.64
CA GLU A 12 -1.12 6.33 -3.72
C GLU A 12 -0.97 7.84 -3.73
N ILE A 13 -2.06 8.55 -3.89
CA ILE A 13 -2.13 10.01 -3.89
C ILE A 13 -3.16 10.48 -2.86
N ASN A 14 -2.76 11.33 -1.91
CA ASN A 14 -3.70 12.10 -1.11
C ASN A 14 -4.37 13.14 -2.00
N THR A 15 -5.60 12.86 -2.43
CA THR A 15 -6.27 13.62 -3.48
C THR A 15 -6.48 15.10 -3.11
N TRP A 16 -6.83 15.40 -1.85
CA TRP A 16 -7.03 16.77 -1.38
C TRP A 16 -5.74 17.58 -1.43
N VAL A 17 -4.66 17.01 -0.92
CA VAL A 17 -3.34 17.66 -0.87
C VAL A 17 -2.81 17.89 -2.28
N TRP A 18 -2.84 16.86 -3.12
CA TRP A 18 -2.35 16.92 -4.49
C TRP A 18 -3.08 17.98 -5.33
N LEU A 19 -4.41 17.99 -5.31
CA LEU A 19 -5.19 19.01 -6.03
C LEU A 19 -4.96 20.43 -5.48
N GLY A 20 -4.78 20.55 -4.16
CA GLY A 20 -4.40 21.82 -3.52
C GLY A 20 -3.02 22.32 -3.99
N GLU A 21 -2.04 21.43 -4.13
CA GLU A 21 -0.71 21.77 -4.68
C GLU A 21 -0.78 22.17 -6.15
N LEU A 22 -1.54 21.43 -6.95
CA LEU A 22 -1.76 21.79 -8.35
C LEU A 22 -2.46 23.15 -8.47
N SER A 23 -3.45 23.43 -7.60
CA SER A 23 -4.12 24.74 -7.58
C SER A 23 -3.15 25.88 -7.31
N ARG A 24 -2.19 25.69 -6.38
CA ARG A 24 -1.11 26.65 -6.12
C ARG A 24 -0.14 26.78 -7.28
N LYS A 25 0.30 25.64 -7.84
CA LYS A 25 1.23 25.58 -8.98
C LYS A 25 0.70 26.32 -10.21
N TYR A 26 -0.58 26.12 -10.52
CA TYR A 26 -1.21 26.69 -11.71
C TYR A 26 -1.95 28.02 -11.44
N GLN A 27 -1.93 28.52 -10.20
CA GLN A 27 -2.59 29.77 -9.76
C GLN A 27 -4.08 29.83 -10.17
N ARG A 28 -4.76 28.70 -10.13
CA ARG A 28 -6.20 28.55 -10.38
C ARG A 28 -6.74 27.35 -9.65
N PRO A 29 -8.03 27.30 -9.32
CA PRO A 29 -8.65 26.09 -8.79
C PRO A 29 -8.44 24.92 -9.76
N VAL A 30 -7.98 23.77 -9.23
CA VAL A 30 -7.80 22.52 -9.95
C VAL A 30 -8.57 21.43 -9.21
N ASP A 31 -9.44 20.77 -9.92
CA ASP A 31 -10.16 19.55 -9.49
C ASP A 31 -9.84 18.39 -10.42
N LEU A 32 -10.38 17.19 -10.15
CA LEU A 32 -10.10 15.99 -10.93
C LEU A 32 -10.49 16.09 -12.42
N ALA A 33 -11.44 16.98 -12.78
CA ALA A 33 -11.82 17.22 -14.17
C ALA A 33 -10.86 18.16 -14.89
N THR A 34 -10.17 19.02 -14.15
CA THR A 34 -9.40 20.16 -14.67
C THR A 34 -7.89 20.04 -14.45
N VAL A 35 -7.42 18.90 -13.93
CA VAL A 35 -5.98 18.57 -13.83
C VAL A 35 -5.33 18.69 -15.20
N PRO A 36 -4.23 19.47 -15.33
CA PRO A 36 -3.51 19.66 -16.58
C PRO A 36 -3.00 18.33 -17.15
N PRO A 37 -3.03 18.16 -18.50
CA PRO A 37 -2.57 16.91 -19.13
C PRO A 37 -1.14 16.51 -18.78
N GLU A 38 -0.24 17.48 -18.59
CA GLU A 38 1.16 17.25 -18.23
C GLU A 38 1.33 16.56 -16.89
N GLU A 39 0.45 16.79 -15.90
CA GLU A 39 0.50 16.10 -14.60
C GLU A 39 0.15 14.62 -14.77
N TRP A 40 -0.84 14.31 -15.60
CA TRP A 40 -1.18 12.93 -15.93
C TRP A 40 -0.07 12.23 -16.71
N ASP A 41 0.60 12.96 -17.63
CA ASP A 41 1.72 12.43 -18.40
C ASP A 41 2.93 12.17 -17.50
N GLN A 42 3.17 13.02 -16.49
CA GLN A 42 4.20 12.80 -15.48
C GLN A 42 3.94 11.51 -14.69
N ILE A 43 2.71 11.31 -14.17
CA ILE A 43 2.34 10.08 -13.47
C ILE A 43 2.53 8.85 -14.40
N ALA A 44 2.07 8.96 -15.65
CA ALA A 44 2.18 7.86 -16.61
C ALA A 44 3.63 7.51 -16.96
N SER A 45 4.52 8.50 -17.03
CA SER A 45 5.94 8.30 -17.34
C SER A 45 6.68 7.47 -16.29
N LEU A 46 6.18 7.42 -15.05
CA LEU A 46 6.72 6.60 -13.98
C LEU A 46 6.34 5.12 -14.09
N GLY A 47 5.38 4.77 -14.98
CA GLY A 47 5.04 3.40 -15.32
C GLY A 47 4.19 2.66 -14.28
N PHE A 48 3.32 3.35 -13.58
CA PHE A 48 2.38 2.75 -12.66
C PHE A 48 1.27 1.99 -13.38
N ASP A 49 0.83 0.88 -12.80
CA ASP A 49 -0.29 0.07 -13.30
C ASP A 49 -1.63 0.60 -12.79
N ALA A 50 -1.62 1.23 -11.62
CA ALA A 50 -2.79 1.84 -11.01
C ALA A 50 -2.43 3.08 -10.19
N VAL A 51 -3.39 4.00 -10.08
CA VAL A 51 -3.38 5.11 -9.13
C VAL A 51 -4.48 4.85 -8.09
N TRP A 52 -4.14 4.99 -6.82
CA TRP A 52 -5.10 5.02 -5.74
C TRP A 52 -5.31 6.46 -5.30
N PHE A 53 -6.50 7.00 -5.55
CA PHE A 53 -6.92 8.29 -5.03
C PHE A 53 -7.50 8.12 -3.63
N MET A 54 -6.67 8.36 -2.63
CA MET A 54 -7.07 8.31 -1.23
C MET A 54 -7.96 9.52 -0.91
N GLY A 55 -9.11 9.25 -0.28
CA GLY A 55 -9.93 10.24 0.37
C GLY A 55 -10.82 11.07 -0.56
N VAL A 56 -11.41 10.47 -1.59
CA VAL A 56 -12.28 11.17 -2.55
C VAL A 56 -13.73 11.35 -2.09
N TRP A 57 -14.18 10.57 -1.12
CA TRP A 57 -15.59 10.58 -0.69
C TRP A 57 -15.96 11.82 0.13
N GLU A 58 -17.25 12.15 0.13
CA GLU A 58 -17.78 13.26 0.91
C GLU A 58 -17.49 13.07 2.40
N ARG A 59 -16.77 14.02 2.98
CA ARG A 59 -16.36 14.02 4.39
C ARG A 59 -17.46 14.61 5.27
N SER A 60 -17.40 14.31 6.57
CA SER A 60 -18.42 14.65 7.55
C SER A 60 -18.15 16.01 8.22
N PRO A 61 -19.05 16.99 8.11
CA PRO A 61 -19.02 18.19 8.96
C PRO A 61 -19.05 17.89 10.46
N ALA A 62 -19.82 16.88 10.89
CA ALA A 62 -19.86 16.44 12.28
C ALA A 62 -18.50 15.87 12.73
N GLY A 63 -17.84 15.08 11.87
CA GLY A 63 -16.49 14.57 12.11
C GLY A 63 -15.45 15.68 12.23
N ILE A 64 -15.54 16.74 11.41
CA ILE A 64 -14.68 17.92 11.51
C ILE A 64 -14.85 18.59 12.89
N GLU A 65 -16.09 18.82 13.35
CA GLU A 65 -16.34 19.42 14.65
C GLU A 65 -15.76 18.58 15.80
N ILE A 66 -15.89 17.26 15.73
CA ILE A 66 -15.35 16.33 16.73
C ILE A 66 -13.82 16.40 16.73
N SER A 67 -13.19 16.34 15.58
CA SER A 67 -11.72 16.41 15.46
C SER A 67 -11.15 17.73 15.95
N MET A 68 -11.84 18.85 15.73
CA MET A 68 -11.44 20.19 16.23
C MET A 68 -11.56 20.34 17.75
N ARG A 69 -12.27 19.44 18.43
CA ARG A 69 -12.36 19.40 19.91
C ARG A 69 -11.38 18.40 20.51
N ASN A 70 -10.76 17.55 19.72
CA ASN A 70 -9.81 16.53 20.16
C ASN A 70 -8.40 17.14 20.30
N LYS A 71 -7.92 17.28 21.53
CA LYS A 71 -6.62 17.90 21.82
C LYS A 71 -5.45 17.16 21.18
N GLY A 72 -5.48 15.82 21.18
CA GLY A 72 -4.41 15.01 20.58
C GLY A 72 -4.32 15.22 19.08
N LEU A 73 -5.45 15.26 18.38
CA LEU A 73 -5.47 15.57 16.95
C LEU A 73 -4.99 16.98 16.65
N LEU A 74 -5.40 17.99 17.43
CA LEU A 74 -4.92 19.36 17.26
C LEU A 74 -3.40 19.48 17.48
N GLU A 75 -2.84 18.77 18.44
CA GLU A 75 -1.39 18.71 18.65
C GLU A 75 -0.68 18.07 17.44
N ASP A 76 -1.24 17.01 16.87
CA ASP A 76 -0.71 16.38 15.66
C ASP A 76 -0.81 17.30 14.43
N PHE A 77 -1.92 18.05 14.29
CA PHE A 77 -2.09 19.04 13.21
C PHE A 77 -1.04 20.15 13.31
N MET A 78 -0.86 20.73 14.49
CA MET A 78 0.13 21.79 14.72
C MET A 78 1.57 21.28 14.60
N ARG A 79 1.82 20.01 14.89
CA ARG A 79 3.14 19.39 14.67
C ARG A 79 3.45 19.24 13.18
N ALA A 80 2.47 18.84 12.38
CA ALA A 80 2.63 18.70 10.93
C ALA A 80 2.63 20.03 10.21
N LEU A 81 1.80 21.00 10.66
CA LEU A 81 1.66 22.35 10.13
C LEU A 81 1.81 23.36 11.26
N PRO A 82 3.00 23.93 11.48
CA PRO A 82 3.21 24.96 12.53
C PRO A 82 2.32 26.21 12.37
N ASP A 83 1.86 26.49 11.16
CA ASP A 83 0.94 27.56 10.78
C ASP A 83 -0.51 27.07 10.57
N PHE A 84 -0.88 25.96 11.24
CA PHE A 84 -2.20 25.35 11.13
C PHE A 84 -3.33 26.35 11.40
N ALA A 85 -4.32 26.36 10.52
CA ALA A 85 -5.57 27.10 10.63
C ALA A 85 -6.77 26.14 10.52
N ALA A 86 -7.91 26.54 11.04
CA ALA A 86 -9.10 25.64 11.11
C ALA A 86 -9.56 25.14 9.73
N GLU A 87 -9.40 25.95 8.69
CA GLU A 87 -9.71 25.64 7.29
C GLU A 87 -8.79 24.57 6.69
N ASP A 88 -7.65 24.30 7.29
CA ASP A 88 -6.76 23.20 6.87
C ASP A 88 -7.35 21.82 7.20
N ASN A 89 -8.22 21.76 8.22
CA ASN A 89 -8.90 20.54 8.59
C ASN A 89 -10.17 20.35 7.74
N VAL A 90 -10.11 19.43 6.81
CA VAL A 90 -11.22 19.01 5.94
C VAL A 90 -11.90 17.72 6.40
N GLY A 91 -11.55 17.21 7.60
CA GLY A 91 -12.05 15.97 8.17
C GLY A 91 -11.30 14.72 7.71
N SER A 92 -11.54 13.60 8.40
CA SER A 92 -10.96 12.32 8.02
C SER A 92 -11.56 11.77 6.73
N PRO A 93 -10.76 11.24 5.78
CA PRO A 93 -11.26 10.52 4.62
C PRO A 93 -11.98 9.21 4.99
N TYR A 94 -11.74 8.71 6.19
CA TYR A 94 -12.34 7.49 6.74
C TYR A 94 -13.59 7.75 7.58
N CYS A 95 -13.91 9.01 7.86
CA CYS A 95 -15.18 9.45 8.41
C CYS A 95 -16.15 9.77 7.26
N VAL A 96 -16.55 8.72 6.52
CA VAL A 96 -17.31 8.85 5.28
C VAL A 96 -18.76 9.23 5.59
N ARG A 97 -19.20 10.38 5.08
CA ARG A 97 -20.59 10.80 5.16
C ARG A 97 -21.46 10.16 4.07
N ARG A 98 -20.95 10.10 2.85
CA ARG A 98 -21.58 9.45 1.70
C ARG A 98 -20.54 8.96 0.71
N TYR A 99 -20.80 7.85 0.03
CA TYR A 99 -19.96 7.37 -1.07
C TYR A 99 -20.25 8.11 -2.39
N VAL A 100 -20.23 9.43 -2.30
CA VAL A 100 -20.29 10.36 -3.43
C VAL A 100 -18.99 11.16 -3.42
N VAL A 101 -18.34 11.30 -4.58
CA VAL A 101 -17.10 12.08 -4.67
C VAL A 101 -17.36 13.52 -4.26
N ASP A 102 -16.50 14.06 -3.40
CA ASP A 102 -16.66 15.41 -2.86
C ASP A 102 -16.67 16.45 -3.98
N LYS A 103 -17.57 17.44 -3.84
CA LYS A 103 -17.72 18.53 -4.82
C LYS A 103 -16.46 19.34 -5.01
N HIS A 104 -15.69 19.54 -3.93
CA HIS A 104 -14.42 20.27 -3.97
C HIS A 104 -13.40 19.57 -4.88
N LEU A 105 -13.46 18.23 -4.98
CA LEU A 105 -12.60 17.44 -5.84
C LEU A 105 -13.14 17.30 -7.28
N GLY A 106 -14.27 17.94 -7.62
CA GLY A 106 -14.92 17.88 -8.93
C GLY A 106 -16.11 16.92 -9.02
N GLY A 107 -16.51 16.31 -7.91
CA GLY A 107 -17.69 15.45 -7.83
C GLY A 107 -17.62 14.21 -8.72
N PRO A 108 -18.77 13.56 -9.00
CA PRO A 108 -18.86 12.39 -9.86
C PRO A 108 -18.33 12.62 -11.30
N GLN A 109 -18.47 13.83 -11.83
CA GLN A 109 -17.93 14.18 -13.15
C GLN A 109 -16.40 14.24 -13.13
N GLY A 110 -15.81 14.77 -12.04
CA GLY A 110 -14.36 14.84 -11.85
C GLY A 110 -13.72 13.46 -11.83
N ILE A 111 -14.24 12.54 -11.03
CA ILE A 111 -13.68 11.17 -10.97
C ILE A 111 -13.85 10.42 -12.30
N ALA A 112 -14.98 10.60 -12.99
CA ALA A 112 -15.20 9.99 -14.30
C ALA A 112 -14.20 10.52 -15.35
N ALA A 113 -13.90 11.83 -15.34
CA ALA A 113 -12.91 12.44 -16.22
C ALA A 113 -11.49 11.93 -15.90
N ALA A 114 -11.12 11.89 -14.63
CA ALA A 114 -9.83 11.35 -14.17
C ALA A 114 -9.66 9.87 -14.56
N ARG A 115 -10.65 9.01 -14.28
CA ARG A 115 -10.62 7.60 -14.69
C ARG A 115 -10.44 7.42 -16.20
N LYS A 116 -11.17 8.20 -17.00
CA LYS A 116 -11.05 8.17 -18.46
C LYS A 116 -9.65 8.58 -18.93
N THR A 117 -9.06 9.57 -18.26
CA THR A 117 -7.72 10.09 -18.57
C THR A 117 -6.62 9.11 -18.19
N LEU A 118 -6.72 8.46 -17.02
CA LEU A 118 -5.84 7.38 -16.59
C LEU A 118 -5.96 6.15 -17.51
N ALA A 119 -7.19 5.75 -17.87
CA ALA A 119 -7.43 4.61 -18.75
C ALA A 119 -6.83 4.78 -20.15
N LYS A 120 -6.82 6.01 -20.70
CA LYS A 120 -6.13 6.31 -21.98
C LYS A 120 -4.61 6.09 -21.89
N ARG A 121 -4.04 6.17 -20.69
CA ARG A 121 -2.61 5.93 -20.42
C ARG A 121 -2.33 4.51 -19.92
N GLY A 122 -3.34 3.63 -19.92
CA GLY A 122 -3.22 2.25 -19.48
C GLY A 122 -3.20 2.09 -17.95
N ILE A 123 -3.50 3.14 -17.19
CA ILE A 123 -3.49 3.17 -15.73
C ILE A 123 -4.92 2.96 -15.20
N ARG A 124 -5.04 2.14 -14.16
CA ARG A 124 -6.29 1.83 -13.47
C ARG A 124 -6.52 2.78 -12.31
N LEU A 125 -7.76 2.87 -11.87
CA LEU A 125 -8.15 3.67 -10.71
C LEU A 125 -8.56 2.77 -9.55
N ILE A 126 -7.99 3.03 -8.36
CA ILE A 126 -8.36 2.43 -7.09
C ILE A 126 -8.94 3.53 -6.20
N LEU A 127 -10.02 3.21 -5.46
CA LEU A 127 -10.65 4.08 -4.47
C LEU A 127 -10.74 3.36 -3.13
N ASP A 128 -11.07 4.10 -2.06
CA ASP A 128 -11.28 3.54 -0.72
C ASP A 128 -12.68 2.97 -0.56
N PHE A 129 -12.80 1.95 0.30
CA PHE A 129 -14.03 1.52 0.92
C PHE A 129 -13.81 1.27 2.41
N VAL A 130 -14.66 1.86 3.27
CA VAL A 130 -14.59 1.78 4.73
C VAL A 130 -15.71 0.87 5.24
N PRO A 131 -15.45 -0.42 5.48
CA PRO A 131 -16.51 -1.37 5.82
C PRO A 131 -16.96 -1.31 7.28
N ASN A 132 -16.06 -0.88 8.18
CA ASN A 132 -16.24 -1.02 9.63
C ASN A 132 -17.12 0.08 10.25
N HIS A 133 -17.08 1.28 9.69
CA HIS A 133 -17.71 2.45 10.31
C HIS A 133 -18.09 3.51 9.27
N VAL A 134 -18.92 4.45 9.68
CA VAL A 134 -19.32 5.62 8.91
C VAL A 134 -19.42 6.86 9.81
N ALA A 135 -19.59 8.02 9.20
CA ALA A 135 -19.72 9.29 9.91
C ALA A 135 -20.99 9.35 10.79
N PRO A 136 -20.99 10.18 11.86
CA PRO A 136 -22.18 10.37 12.72
C PRO A 136 -23.38 11.02 12.01
N ASP A 137 -23.16 11.70 10.90
CA ASP A 137 -24.17 12.33 10.04
C ASP A 137 -24.43 11.55 8.73
N HIS A 138 -24.04 10.27 8.67
CA HIS A 138 -24.40 9.36 7.58
C HIS A 138 -25.91 9.09 7.56
N SER A 139 -26.53 9.00 6.37
CA SER A 139 -27.98 8.84 6.23
C SER A 139 -28.52 7.61 6.97
N TRP A 140 -27.78 6.51 7.00
CA TRP A 140 -28.17 5.28 7.70
C TRP A 140 -28.41 5.46 9.20
N VAL A 141 -27.83 6.49 9.84
CA VAL A 141 -28.10 6.81 11.25
C VAL A 141 -29.59 7.06 11.49
N PHE A 142 -30.26 7.67 10.51
CA PHE A 142 -31.67 8.02 10.56
C PHE A 142 -32.57 6.98 9.88
N GLU A 143 -32.13 6.45 8.74
CA GLU A 143 -32.91 5.56 7.89
C GLU A 143 -32.83 4.10 8.33
N HIS A 144 -31.65 3.65 8.79
CA HIS A 144 -31.33 2.26 9.11
C HIS A 144 -30.48 2.13 10.40
N PRO A 145 -30.98 2.64 11.56
CA PRO A 145 -30.21 2.56 12.81
C PRO A 145 -29.91 1.12 13.26
N GLU A 146 -30.65 0.12 12.76
CA GLU A 146 -30.37 -1.31 12.97
C GLU A 146 -29.09 -1.80 12.32
N TYR A 147 -28.50 -1.04 11.40
CA TYR A 147 -27.21 -1.36 10.77
C TYR A 147 -26.01 -1.10 11.70
N PHE A 148 -26.24 -0.50 12.86
CA PHE A 148 -25.19 -0.12 13.79
C PHE A 148 -25.14 -1.00 15.03
N VAL A 149 -23.96 -1.06 15.67
CA VAL A 149 -23.83 -1.56 17.02
C VAL A 149 -24.41 -0.51 17.97
N GLN A 150 -25.52 -0.84 18.62
CA GLN A 150 -26.25 0.09 19.45
C GLN A 150 -25.79 0.06 20.90
N GLY A 151 -25.91 1.20 21.57
CA GLY A 151 -25.80 1.38 23.02
C GLY A 151 -27.15 1.83 23.63
N ASN A 152 -27.08 2.27 24.87
CA ASN A 152 -28.21 2.88 25.59
C ASN A 152 -27.73 4.15 26.34
N ALA A 153 -28.64 4.84 27.00
CA ALA A 153 -28.34 6.07 27.73
C ALA A 153 -27.26 5.88 28.83
N ASP A 154 -27.25 4.71 29.48
CA ASP A 154 -26.22 4.40 30.50
C ASP A 154 -24.82 4.24 29.87
N ASN A 155 -24.74 3.66 28.65
CA ASN A 155 -23.48 3.58 27.92
C ASN A 155 -22.96 4.96 27.57
N ALA A 156 -23.79 5.84 27.00
CA ALA A 156 -23.39 7.21 26.66
C ALA A 156 -22.95 8.01 27.88
N LYS A 157 -23.59 7.78 29.04
CA LYS A 157 -23.26 8.47 30.29
C LYS A 157 -21.99 7.95 30.93
N ASN A 158 -21.79 6.63 30.97
CA ASN A 158 -20.72 6.00 31.71
C ASN A 158 -19.45 5.78 30.89
N ASP A 159 -19.56 5.74 29.57
CA ASP A 159 -18.45 5.55 28.63
C ASP A 159 -18.63 6.43 27.37
N PRO A 160 -18.61 7.77 27.53
CA PRO A 160 -18.81 8.72 26.43
C PRO A 160 -17.66 8.69 25.40
N ALA A 161 -16.54 8.04 25.70
CA ALA A 161 -15.44 7.84 24.75
C ALA A 161 -15.74 6.71 23.75
N SER A 162 -16.62 5.76 24.10
CA SER A 162 -16.95 4.61 23.25
C SER A 162 -18.37 4.66 22.68
N PHE A 163 -19.20 5.61 23.09
CA PHE A 163 -20.60 5.72 22.65
C PHE A 163 -20.98 7.17 22.39
N ILE A 164 -21.64 7.39 21.25
CA ILE A 164 -22.10 8.71 20.81
C ILE A 164 -23.63 8.69 20.64
N GLU A 165 -24.28 9.77 21.04
CA GLU A 165 -25.67 10.04 20.67
C GLU A 165 -25.72 10.72 19.29
N ALA A 166 -26.44 10.09 18.38
CA ALA A 166 -26.70 10.62 17.04
C ALA A 166 -28.14 10.25 16.61
N GLY A 167 -28.84 11.16 15.95
CA GLY A 167 -30.22 10.92 15.49
C GLY A 167 -31.19 10.52 16.61
N GLY A 168 -30.96 10.94 17.87
CA GLY A 168 -31.78 10.58 19.03
C GLY A 168 -31.60 9.14 19.52
N LYS A 169 -30.55 8.44 19.08
CA LYS A 169 -30.16 7.09 19.52
C LYS A 169 -28.70 7.06 19.93
N VAL A 170 -28.33 6.06 20.72
CA VAL A 170 -26.94 5.85 21.16
C VAL A 170 -26.32 4.74 20.34
N PHE A 171 -25.16 5.04 19.76
CA PHE A 171 -24.37 4.10 18.94
C PHE A 171 -22.98 3.93 19.50
N ALA A 172 -22.38 2.76 19.31
CA ALA A 172 -20.97 2.56 19.60
C ALA A 172 -20.12 3.32 18.58
N CYS A 173 -19.01 3.90 19.04
CA CYS A 173 -17.94 4.42 18.17
C CYS A 173 -17.24 3.28 17.46
N GLY A 174 -16.73 3.55 16.26
CA GLY A 174 -15.86 2.62 15.56
C GLY A 174 -14.62 2.28 16.37
N ARG A 175 -14.20 1.02 16.36
CA ARG A 175 -13.00 0.58 17.08
C ARG A 175 -12.47 -0.75 16.56
N ASP A 176 -11.23 -1.03 16.90
CA ASP A 176 -10.64 -2.35 16.87
C ASP A 176 -10.59 -2.99 18.28
N PRO A 177 -10.22 -4.28 18.41
CA PRO A 177 -10.21 -4.97 19.71
C PRO A 177 -9.08 -4.56 20.67
N PHE A 178 -8.10 -3.76 20.23
CA PHE A 178 -6.85 -3.51 20.98
C PHE A 178 -6.64 -2.06 21.39
N PHE A 179 -7.24 -1.11 20.67
CA PHE A 179 -7.03 0.33 20.86
C PHE A 179 -8.32 1.04 21.28
N PRO A 180 -8.22 2.28 21.79
CA PRO A 180 -9.39 3.11 22.09
C PRO A 180 -10.29 3.32 20.86
N ALA A 181 -11.57 3.55 21.12
CA ALA A 181 -12.54 3.85 20.07
C ALA A 181 -12.20 5.15 19.33
N TRP A 182 -12.54 5.21 18.04
CA TRP A 182 -12.42 6.40 17.20
C TRP A 182 -13.63 7.31 17.43
N PRO A 183 -13.46 8.51 17.97
CA PRO A 183 -14.58 9.30 18.47
C PRO A 183 -15.42 9.97 17.38
N ASP A 184 -14.94 10.00 16.14
CA ASP A 184 -15.56 10.68 15.01
C ASP A 184 -16.35 9.75 14.07
N VAL A 185 -16.48 8.45 14.41
CA VAL A 185 -17.17 7.46 13.56
C VAL A 185 -18.05 6.51 14.37
N LEU A 186 -19.10 6.00 13.72
CA LEU A 186 -20.06 5.07 14.29
C LEU A 186 -19.87 3.66 13.74
N GLN A 187 -19.88 2.67 14.62
CA GLN A 187 -19.65 1.26 14.30
C GLN A 187 -20.81 0.62 13.56
N LEU A 188 -20.55 0.13 12.37
CA LEU A 188 -21.47 -0.73 11.61
C LEU A 188 -21.49 -2.15 12.19
N ASN A 189 -22.64 -2.82 12.11
CA ASN A 189 -22.81 -4.19 12.60
C ASN A 189 -22.67 -5.22 11.46
N ALA A 190 -21.50 -5.80 11.32
CA ALA A 190 -21.18 -6.80 10.28
C ALA A 190 -22.09 -8.04 10.32
N PHE A 191 -22.77 -8.31 11.44
CA PHE A 191 -23.68 -9.45 11.58
C PHE A 191 -25.10 -9.15 11.15
N GLN A 192 -25.42 -7.87 10.88
CA GLN A 192 -26.74 -7.47 10.42
C GLN A 192 -26.93 -7.79 8.92
N PRO A 193 -27.89 -8.67 8.54
CA PRO A 193 -28.07 -9.07 7.14
C PRO A 193 -28.42 -7.91 6.20
N GLY A 194 -29.23 -6.96 6.68
CA GLY A 194 -29.60 -5.76 5.91
C GLY A 194 -28.39 -4.90 5.57
N LEU A 195 -27.45 -4.76 6.51
CA LEU A 195 -26.21 -4.04 6.25
C LEU A 195 -25.38 -4.72 5.15
N ARG A 196 -25.22 -6.05 5.19
CA ARG A 196 -24.46 -6.78 4.15
C ARG A 196 -25.03 -6.56 2.76
N HIS A 197 -26.36 -6.50 2.65
CA HIS A 197 -27.03 -6.19 1.38
C HIS A 197 -26.73 -4.75 0.92
N ALA A 198 -26.92 -3.77 1.80
CA ALA A 198 -26.64 -2.37 1.52
C ALA A 198 -25.17 -2.13 1.15
N VAL A 199 -24.23 -2.87 1.76
CA VAL A 199 -22.80 -2.82 1.41
C VAL A 199 -22.55 -3.35 0.00
N ILE A 200 -23.20 -4.44 -0.43
CA ILE A 200 -23.08 -4.94 -1.81
C ILE A 200 -23.56 -3.89 -2.81
N GLU A 201 -24.64 -3.19 -2.52
CA GLU A 201 -25.15 -2.08 -3.35
C GLU A 201 -24.12 -0.94 -3.40
N THR A 202 -23.63 -0.49 -2.24
CA THR A 202 -22.61 0.57 -2.13
C THR A 202 -21.34 0.22 -2.91
N VAL A 203 -20.79 -0.98 -2.71
CA VAL A 203 -19.57 -1.42 -3.41
C VAL A 203 -19.84 -1.60 -4.91
N SER A 204 -21.06 -1.97 -5.32
CA SER A 204 -21.47 -2.01 -6.73
C SER A 204 -21.45 -0.63 -7.37
N GLU A 205 -21.91 0.41 -6.67
CA GLU A 205 -21.85 1.81 -7.13
C GLU A 205 -20.40 2.30 -7.24
N ILE A 206 -19.55 1.97 -6.26
CA ILE A 206 -18.12 2.27 -6.29
C ILE A 206 -17.43 1.57 -7.47
N ALA A 207 -17.73 0.27 -7.70
CA ALA A 207 -17.15 -0.51 -8.80
C ALA A 207 -17.54 0.02 -10.18
N GLY A 208 -18.67 0.71 -10.29
CA GLY A 208 -19.01 1.47 -11.49
C GLY A 208 -18.05 2.63 -11.79
N GLN A 209 -17.34 3.14 -10.78
CA GLN A 209 -16.51 4.35 -10.86
C GLN A 209 -15.00 4.07 -10.90
N CYS A 210 -14.53 2.86 -10.51
CA CYS A 210 -13.12 2.52 -10.45
C CYS A 210 -12.85 1.08 -10.92
N ASP A 211 -11.61 0.63 -10.80
CA ASP A 211 -11.14 -0.68 -11.27
C ASP A 211 -10.73 -1.59 -10.09
N GLY A 212 -10.74 -1.05 -8.87
CA GLY A 212 -10.47 -1.76 -7.63
C GLY A 212 -10.71 -0.87 -6.42
N ILE A 213 -10.77 -1.48 -5.24
CA ILE A 213 -10.89 -0.79 -3.96
C ILE A 213 -9.84 -1.24 -2.96
N ARG A 214 -9.38 -0.28 -2.15
CA ARG A 214 -8.67 -0.54 -0.90
C ARG A 214 -9.70 -0.55 0.22
N CYS A 215 -9.82 -1.68 0.92
CA CYS A 215 -10.74 -1.87 2.02
C CYS A 215 -10.03 -1.52 3.34
N ASP A 216 -10.51 -0.44 3.96
CA ASP A 216 -10.03 0.05 5.24
C ASP A 216 -10.23 -0.97 6.35
N MET A 217 -9.20 -1.24 7.16
CA MET A 217 -9.25 -2.14 8.31
C MET A 217 -10.03 -3.44 8.03
N ALA A 218 -9.76 -4.08 6.89
CA ALA A 218 -10.57 -5.19 6.37
C ALA A 218 -10.74 -6.36 7.35
N MET A 219 -9.73 -6.63 8.19
CA MET A 219 -9.75 -7.72 9.16
C MET A 219 -10.79 -7.52 10.27
N LEU A 220 -11.29 -6.29 10.50
CA LEU A 220 -12.32 -6.04 11.52
C LEU A 220 -13.68 -6.65 11.14
N MET A 221 -13.88 -6.96 9.85
CA MET A 221 -15.10 -7.56 9.33
C MET A 221 -15.05 -9.09 9.31
N LEU A 222 -13.91 -9.72 9.68
CA LEU A 222 -13.85 -11.16 9.90
C LEU A 222 -14.77 -11.56 11.05
N ASN A 223 -15.60 -12.57 10.86
CA ASN A 223 -16.63 -12.94 11.83
C ASN A 223 -16.05 -13.23 13.23
N ASN A 224 -14.87 -13.87 13.33
CA ASN A 224 -14.18 -14.16 14.59
C ASN A 224 -13.67 -12.88 15.29
N ILE A 225 -13.14 -11.92 14.52
CA ILE A 225 -12.65 -10.64 15.04
C ILE A 225 -13.83 -9.76 15.47
N PHE A 226 -14.86 -9.69 14.64
CA PHE A 226 -16.07 -8.91 14.95
C PHE A 226 -16.77 -9.41 16.22
N GLU A 227 -16.96 -10.73 16.35
CA GLU A 227 -17.55 -11.36 17.53
C GLU A 227 -16.70 -11.09 18.79
N ARG A 228 -15.37 -11.20 18.68
CA ARG A 228 -14.44 -10.91 19.78
C ARG A 228 -14.54 -9.44 20.25
N THR A 229 -14.72 -8.51 19.31
CA THR A 229 -14.78 -7.07 19.60
C THR A 229 -16.11 -6.67 20.23
N TRP A 230 -17.23 -7.22 19.74
CA TRP A 230 -18.56 -6.74 20.05
C TRP A 230 -19.41 -7.72 20.89
N GLY A 231 -19.09 -9.01 20.89
CA GLY A 231 -19.78 -10.04 21.69
C GLY A 231 -21.30 -10.01 21.47
N GLY A 232 -22.03 -10.05 22.57
CA GLY A 232 -23.50 -10.06 22.52
C GLY A 232 -24.15 -8.80 21.93
N ARG A 233 -23.41 -7.69 21.75
CA ARG A 233 -23.91 -6.48 21.08
C ARG A 233 -24.04 -6.65 19.56
N ALA A 234 -23.27 -7.56 18.97
CA ALA A 234 -23.35 -7.88 17.55
C ALA A 234 -24.58 -8.70 17.16
N GLY A 235 -25.20 -9.38 18.13
CA GLY A 235 -26.22 -10.38 17.87
C GLY A 235 -25.65 -11.75 17.50
N ALA A 236 -26.44 -12.58 16.84
CA ALA A 236 -26.02 -13.92 16.42
C ALA A 236 -25.01 -13.86 15.27
N ARG A 237 -23.91 -14.60 15.39
CA ARG A 237 -22.90 -14.74 14.33
C ARG A 237 -23.52 -15.39 13.10
N PRO A 238 -23.41 -14.76 11.91
CA PRO A 238 -23.84 -15.37 10.65
C PRO A 238 -23.04 -16.63 10.32
N ALA A 239 -23.68 -17.58 9.62
CA ALA A 239 -22.99 -18.78 9.12
C ALA A 239 -21.99 -18.44 8.00
N GLU A 240 -22.32 -17.45 7.18
CA GLU A 240 -21.46 -17.00 6.08
C GLU A 240 -20.54 -15.88 6.52
N ASP A 241 -19.28 -15.92 6.06
CA ASP A 241 -18.34 -14.84 6.29
C ASP A 241 -18.71 -13.59 5.47
N TYR A 242 -18.30 -12.43 5.99
CA TYR A 242 -18.64 -11.13 5.41
C TYR A 242 -18.01 -10.94 4.01
N TRP A 243 -16.70 -11.12 3.88
CA TRP A 243 -15.99 -10.82 2.64
C TRP A 243 -16.33 -11.75 1.48
N PRO A 244 -16.43 -13.08 1.64
CA PRO A 244 -16.88 -13.94 0.54
C PRO A 244 -18.23 -13.53 -0.03
N THR A 245 -19.18 -13.11 0.83
CA THR A 245 -20.50 -12.64 0.41
C THR A 245 -20.39 -11.39 -0.47
N VAL A 246 -19.61 -10.38 -0.02
CA VAL A 246 -19.44 -9.12 -0.76
C VAL A 246 -18.62 -9.32 -2.03
N ILE A 247 -17.45 -9.94 -1.92
CA ILE A 247 -16.49 -10.09 -3.03
C ILE A 247 -17.08 -10.93 -4.16
N THR A 248 -17.79 -12.04 -3.83
CA THR A 248 -18.42 -12.89 -4.84
C THR A 248 -19.49 -12.12 -5.61
N ALA A 249 -20.34 -11.37 -4.92
CA ALA A 249 -21.40 -10.57 -5.55
C ALA A 249 -20.82 -9.52 -6.52
N ILE A 250 -19.75 -8.85 -6.12
CA ILE A 250 -19.11 -7.82 -6.95
C ILE A 250 -18.37 -8.45 -8.15
N LYS A 251 -17.57 -9.49 -7.93
CA LYS A 251 -16.81 -10.16 -9.01
C LYS A 251 -17.71 -10.89 -10.02
N ALA A 252 -18.91 -11.27 -9.63
CA ALA A 252 -19.90 -11.80 -10.58
C ALA A 252 -20.27 -10.77 -11.66
N LYS A 253 -20.30 -9.48 -11.34
CA LYS A 253 -20.60 -8.39 -12.27
C LYS A 253 -19.35 -7.75 -12.89
N TRP A 254 -18.26 -7.68 -12.13
CA TRP A 254 -16.97 -7.12 -12.53
C TRP A 254 -15.83 -8.10 -12.23
N PRO A 255 -15.58 -9.12 -13.07
CA PRO A 255 -14.59 -10.18 -12.80
C PRO A 255 -13.15 -9.67 -12.60
N GLU A 256 -12.79 -8.56 -13.28
CA GLU A 256 -11.46 -7.96 -13.19
C GLU A 256 -11.29 -6.96 -12.05
N PHE A 257 -12.34 -6.70 -11.27
CA PHE A 257 -12.29 -5.78 -10.14
C PHE A 257 -11.40 -6.31 -9.02
N ARG A 258 -10.50 -5.47 -8.48
CA ARG A 258 -9.54 -5.87 -7.46
C ARG A 258 -9.92 -5.38 -6.07
N PHE A 259 -9.78 -6.28 -5.11
CA PHE A 259 -9.94 -6.02 -3.69
C PHE A 259 -8.57 -6.04 -3.01
N ILE A 260 -8.19 -4.93 -2.37
CA ILE A 260 -6.96 -4.78 -1.61
C ILE A 260 -7.34 -4.60 -0.14
N ALA A 261 -6.88 -5.49 0.73
CA ALA A 261 -7.13 -5.40 2.15
C ALA A 261 -6.03 -4.62 2.86
N GLU A 262 -6.41 -3.61 3.63
CA GLU A 262 -5.61 -3.25 4.78
C GLU A 262 -5.72 -4.36 5.82
N ALA A 263 -4.56 -4.91 6.21
CA ALA A 263 -4.48 -6.11 7.02
C ALA A 263 -3.38 -6.00 8.08
N TYR A 264 -3.70 -6.44 9.30
CA TYR A 264 -2.81 -6.49 10.45
C TYR A 264 -2.98 -7.81 11.20
N TRP A 265 -2.14 -8.05 12.21
CA TRP A 265 -2.26 -9.13 13.21
C TRP A 265 -2.14 -10.54 12.64
N ASP A 266 -1.36 -10.73 11.58
CA ASP A 266 -1.17 -12.02 10.88
C ASP A 266 -2.47 -12.59 10.26
N LEU A 267 -3.43 -11.71 9.91
CA LEU A 267 -4.72 -12.08 9.32
C LEU A 267 -4.73 -12.01 7.78
N GLU A 268 -3.59 -11.71 7.16
CA GLU A 268 -3.45 -11.57 5.71
C GLU A 268 -3.84 -12.86 4.99
N TRP A 269 -3.40 -14.02 5.51
CA TRP A 269 -3.76 -15.31 4.93
C TRP A 269 -5.26 -15.58 4.97
N GLU A 270 -5.92 -15.31 6.10
CA GLU A 270 -7.36 -15.47 6.25
C GLU A 270 -8.12 -14.59 5.26
N LEU A 271 -7.74 -13.31 5.13
CA LEU A 271 -8.33 -12.38 4.16
C LEU A 271 -8.11 -12.84 2.72
N GLN A 272 -6.93 -13.37 2.39
CA GLN A 272 -6.65 -13.95 1.08
C GLN A 272 -7.57 -15.15 0.79
N GLN A 273 -7.85 -16.02 1.78
CA GLN A 273 -8.78 -17.15 1.62
C GLN A 273 -10.23 -16.66 1.47
N GLN A 274 -10.58 -15.51 2.03
CA GLN A 274 -11.89 -14.90 1.88
C GLN A 274 -12.08 -14.13 0.56
N GLY A 275 -11.07 -14.11 -0.32
CA GLY A 275 -11.22 -13.65 -1.71
C GLY A 275 -10.50 -12.35 -2.06
N PHE A 276 -9.77 -11.72 -1.15
CA PHE A 276 -8.94 -10.56 -1.47
C PHE A 276 -7.86 -10.90 -2.49
N ASP A 277 -7.65 -10.03 -3.45
CA ASP A 277 -6.60 -10.17 -4.45
C ASP A 277 -5.23 -9.87 -3.85
N TYR A 278 -5.16 -8.84 -2.97
CA TYR A 278 -3.95 -8.41 -2.29
C TYR A 278 -4.25 -7.99 -0.85
N CYS A 279 -3.27 -8.21 0.05
CA CYS A 279 -3.29 -7.76 1.44
C CYS A 279 -2.02 -6.98 1.77
N TYR A 280 -2.10 -5.94 2.60
CA TYR A 280 -0.94 -5.20 3.08
C TYR A 280 0.07 -6.11 3.77
N ASP A 281 1.36 -5.91 3.49
CA ASP A 281 2.45 -6.60 4.18
C ASP A 281 3.07 -5.72 5.26
N LYS A 282 2.27 -5.37 6.25
CA LYS A 282 2.73 -4.58 7.39
C LYS A 282 3.86 -5.28 8.15
N LYS A 283 3.81 -6.60 8.22
CA LYS A 283 4.81 -7.41 8.90
C LYS A 283 6.19 -7.33 8.24
N LEU A 284 6.24 -7.29 6.91
CA LEU A 284 7.50 -7.04 6.19
C LEU A 284 8.01 -5.63 6.45
N TYR A 285 7.11 -4.62 6.39
CA TYR A 285 7.44 -3.23 6.72
C TYR A 285 8.11 -3.14 8.10
N ASP A 286 7.48 -3.67 9.16
CA ASP A 286 8.03 -3.66 10.53
C ASP A 286 9.38 -4.36 10.64
N ARG A 287 9.52 -5.51 9.96
CA ARG A 287 10.79 -6.24 9.93
C ARG A 287 11.90 -5.50 9.20
N MET A 288 11.56 -4.76 8.15
CA MET A 288 12.54 -3.95 7.42
C MET A 288 12.93 -2.70 8.21
N GLU A 289 11.99 -2.11 8.97
CA GLU A 289 12.24 -0.93 9.79
C GLU A 289 13.04 -1.28 11.05
N HIS A 290 12.65 -2.33 11.78
CA HIS A 290 13.14 -2.62 13.12
C HIS A 290 13.83 -3.97 13.27
N GLY A 291 13.63 -4.88 12.33
CA GLY A 291 14.07 -6.27 12.47
C GLY A 291 15.47 -6.54 11.93
N GLU A 292 15.88 -7.79 12.17
CA GLU A 292 17.11 -8.35 11.61
C GLU A 292 16.87 -8.86 10.17
N PRO A 293 17.89 -8.84 9.28
CA PRO A 293 17.75 -9.35 7.91
C PRO A 293 17.26 -10.81 7.86
N GLU A 294 17.62 -11.64 8.84
CA GLU A 294 17.11 -13.02 8.91
C GLU A 294 15.60 -13.07 9.13
N ASN A 295 15.02 -12.15 9.89
CA ASN A 295 13.56 -12.06 10.06
C ASN A 295 12.86 -11.72 8.76
N VAL A 296 13.47 -10.85 7.92
CA VAL A 296 12.99 -10.55 6.58
C VAL A 296 13.06 -11.80 5.69
N ARG A 297 14.20 -12.51 5.72
CA ARG A 297 14.38 -13.74 4.95
C ARG A 297 13.37 -14.82 5.33
N LEU A 298 13.17 -15.06 6.61
CA LEU A 298 12.20 -16.04 7.12
C LEU A 298 10.77 -15.70 6.67
N HIS A 299 10.41 -14.42 6.63
CA HIS A 299 9.12 -13.97 6.08
C HIS A 299 8.98 -14.33 4.59
N LEU A 300 10.05 -14.14 3.81
CA LEU A 300 10.05 -14.41 2.38
C LEU A 300 10.07 -15.93 2.02
N LEU A 301 10.29 -16.81 2.99
CA LEU A 301 10.18 -18.27 2.83
C LEU A 301 8.74 -18.78 2.86
N ALA A 302 7.76 -17.97 3.21
CA ALA A 302 6.35 -18.36 3.16
C ALA A 302 5.93 -18.75 1.73
N ASP A 303 4.83 -19.51 1.64
CA ASP A 303 4.32 -20.03 0.37
C ASP A 303 4.23 -18.98 -0.73
N SER A 304 4.57 -19.36 -1.95
CA SER A 304 4.59 -18.47 -3.11
C SER A 304 3.22 -17.86 -3.39
N SER A 305 2.13 -18.59 -3.20
CA SER A 305 0.76 -18.11 -3.39
C SER A 305 0.40 -17.01 -2.39
N TYR A 306 0.87 -17.12 -1.15
CA TYR A 306 0.76 -16.09 -0.13
C TYR A 306 1.57 -14.84 -0.52
N GLN A 307 2.86 -15.02 -0.86
CA GLN A 307 3.79 -13.95 -1.20
C GLN A 307 3.33 -13.11 -2.39
N GLN A 308 2.75 -13.75 -3.41
CA GLN A 308 2.28 -13.09 -4.64
C GLN A 308 1.05 -12.20 -4.41
N ARG A 309 0.35 -12.37 -3.31
CA ARG A 309 -0.86 -11.63 -2.95
C ARG A 309 -0.64 -10.60 -1.84
N MET A 310 0.62 -10.24 -1.59
CA MET A 310 0.99 -9.19 -0.64
C MET A 310 1.20 -7.85 -1.35
N VAL A 311 0.90 -6.75 -0.65
CA VAL A 311 1.23 -5.37 -1.07
C VAL A 311 2.47 -4.92 -0.32
N ARG A 312 3.55 -4.67 -1.04
CA ARG A 312 4.85 -4.26 -0.49
C ARG A 312 4.96 -2.74 -0.46
N PHE A 313 5.33 -2.19 0.68
CA PHE A 313 5.53 -0.74 0.86
C PHE A 313 6.57 -0.46 1.95
N ILE A 314 7.12 0.74 1.95
CA ILE A 314 7.96 1.30 3.02
C ILE A 314 7.39 2.62 3.58
N GLU A 315 6.31 3.11 3.02
CA GLU A 315 5.43 4.13 3.57
C GLU A 315 4.07 4.06 2.89
N ASN A 316 3.06 4.63 3.53
CA ASN A 316 1.74 4.98 3.04
C ASN A 316 1.25 6.20 3.82
N HIS A 317 -0.03 6.57 3.70
CA HIS A 317 -0.60 7.72 4.42
C HIS A 317 -0.63 7.55 5.96
N ASP A 318 -0.61 6.32 6.49
CA ASP A 318 -0.67 6.02 7.93
C ASP A 318 0.71 5.85 8.57
N GLU A 319 1.66 5.29 7.84
CA GLU A 319 3.00 5.03 8.33
C GLU A 319 3.89 6.29 8.35
N PRO A 320 4.95 6.30 9.16
CA PRO A 320 5.98 7.33 9.03
C PRO A 320 6.53 7.40 7.59
N ARG A 321 6.91 8.60 7.16
CA ARG A 321 7.57 8.77 5.85
C ARG A 321 8.85 7.94 5.78
N ALA A 322 9.09 7.27 4.67
CA ALA A 322 10.27 6.41 4.49
C ALA A 322 11.59 7.16 4.70
N ALA A 323 11.67 8.42 4.29
CA ALA A 323 12.85 9.25 4.50
C ALA A 323 13.11 9.59 5.98
N ALA A 324 12.11 9.42 6.87
CA ALA A 324 12.26 9.57 8.31
C ALA A 324 12.53 8.22 9.00
N ALA A 325 11.79 7.17 8.62
CA ALA A 325 11.86 5.84 9.24
C ALA A 325 13.09 5.02 8.78
N PHE A 326 13.52 5.20 7.52
CA PHE A 326 14.63 4.47 6.92
C PHE A 326 15.76 5.44 6.53
N PRO A 327 16.64 5.84 7.46
CA PRO A 327 17.65 6.86 7.17
C PRO A 327 18.65 6.42 6.10
N SER A 328 19.03 7.35 5.22
CA SER A 328 20.14 7.25 4.26
C SER A 328 20.15 5.97 3.40
N GLY A 329 21.21 5.16 3.49
CA GLY A 329 21.40 3.94 2.70
C GLY A 329 20.31 2.89 2.92
N LYS A 330 19.79 2.76 4.15
CA LYS A 330 18.71 1.81 4.49
C LYS A 330 17.45 2.07 3.66
N GLY A 331 17.06 3.33 3.45
CA GLY A 331 15.89 3.68 2.65
C GLY A 331 16.01 3.23 1.20
N ARG A 332 17.19 3.38 0.59
CA ARG A 332 17.45 2.91 -0.79
C ARG A 332 17.43 1.38 -0.88
N ALA A 333 18.04 0.68 0.09
CA ALA A 333 18.01 -0.78 0.15
C ALA A 333 16.57 -1.32 0.34
N ALA A 334 15.79 -0.68 1.22
CA ALA A 334 14.39 -1.01 1.44
C ALA A 334 13.51 -0.74 0.20
N ALA A 335 13.71 0.40 -0.46
CA ALA A 335 13.01 0.73 -1.71
C ALA A 335 13.31 -0.30 -2.82
N LEU A 336 14.57 -0.67 -3.00
CA LEU A 336 14.95 -1.73 -3.95
C LEU A 336 14.26 -3.04 -3.59
N ALA A 337 14.25 -3.40 -2.30
CA ALA A 337 13.62 -4.63 -1.85
C ALA A 337 12.14 -4.65 -2.22
N ILE A 338 11.33 -3.69 -1.76
CA ILE A 338 9.89 -3.70 -2.01
C ILE A 338 9.55 -3.66 -3.50
N LEU A 339 10.30 -2.92 -4.30
CA LEU A 339 10.04 -2.76 -5.73
C LEU A 339 10.44 -3.98 -6.56
N THR A 340 11.33 -4.83 -6.04
CA THR A 340 11.80 -6.04 -6.72
C THR A 340 11.32 -7.35 -6.09
N LEU A 341 10.57 -7.32 -4.98
CA LEU A 341 9.88 -8.50 -4.44
C LEU A 341 8.67 -8.88 -5.28
N THR A 342 8.17 -10.10 -5.11
CA THR A 342 6.89 -10.56 -5.67
C THR A 342 5.70 -9.89 -4.96
N GLY A 343 4.52 -9.88 -5.57
CA GLY A 343 3.32 -9.21 -5.07
C GLY A 343 3.13 -7.80 -5.65
N ALA A 344 2.06 -7.13 -5.25
CA ALA A 344 1.82 -5.72 -5.59
C ALA A 344 2.81 -4.81 -4.84
N LYS A 345 3.12 -3.66 -5.42
CA LYS A 345 3.98 -2.62 -4.83
C LYS A 345 3.16 -1.37 -4.63
N LEU A 346 3.26 -0.75 -3.48
CA LEU A 346 2.63 0.53 -3.18
C LEU A 346 3.70 1.59 -2.96
N LEU A 347 3.56 2.70 -3.63
CA LEU A 347 4.39 3.89 -3.51
C LEU A 347 3.49 5.06 -3.18
N HIS A 348 3.90 5.89 -2.24
CA HIS A 348 3.13 7.04 -1.76
C HIS A 348 3.68 8.35 -2.35
N GLU A 349 2.81 9.27 -2.67
CA GLU A 349 3.20 10.57 -3.19
C GLU A 349 4.07 11.35 -2.20
N GLY A 350 5.15 11.99 -2.71
CA GLY A 350 6.18 12.60 -1.86
C GLY A 350 7.29 11.65 -1.41
N GLN A 351 7.16 10.34 -1.62
CA GLN A 351 8.20 9.36 -1.29
C GLN A 351 9.47 9.55 -2.13
N PHE A 352 9.30 9.88 -3.40
CA PHE A 352 10.43 10.10 -4.32
C PHE A 352 11.20 11.37 -3.99
N GLU A 353 10.50 12.38 -3.55
CA GLU A 353 11.04 13.67 -3.13
C GLU A 353 11.70 13.62 -1.75
N GLY A 354 11.53 12.51 -1.02
CA GLY A 354 12.10 12.31 0.29
C GLY A 354 11.45 13.14 1.39
N LEU A 355 10.13 13.38 1.28
CA LEU A 355 9.37 14.09 2.31
C LEU A 355 9.44 13.33 3.65
N LYS A 356 9.53 14.06 4.76
CA LYS A 356 9.75 13.50 6.10
C LYS A 356 8.58 13.71 7.05
N VAL A 357 7.72 14.69 6.78
CA VAL A 357 6.57 14.97 7.62
C VAL A 357 5.42 14.05 7.25
N ARG A 358 5.03 13.16 8.19
CA ARG A 358 3.79 12.40 8.08
C ARG A 358 2.62 13.38 8.25
N LEU A 359 1.81 13.51 7.22
CA LEU A 359 0.68 14.42 7.25
C LEU A 359 -0.53 13.70 7.87
N PRO A 360 -1.16 14.24 8.92
CA PRO A 360 -2.47 13.76 9.36
C PRO A 360 -3.49 13.81 8.20
N VAL A 361 -4.21 12.72 7.98
CA VAL A 361 -5.14 12.55 6.83
C VAL A 361 -6.32 13.54 6.82
N PHE A 362 -6.50 14.25 7.90
CA PHE A 362 -7.50 15.32 8.05
C PHE A 362 -7.14 16.61 7.29
N LEU A 363 -5.86 16.80 6.96
CA LEU A 363 -5.34 18.07 6.47
C LEU A 363 -5.38 18.15 4.94
N ALA A 364 -5.82 19.29 4.42
CA ALA A 364 -5.91 19.57 2.99
C ALA A 364 -4.59 20.05 2.36
N ARG A 365 -3.58 20.38 3.15
CA ARG A 365 -2.27 20.81 2.69
C ARG A 365 -1.16 20.23 3.55
N ARG A 366 0.03 20.19 2.99
CA ARG A 366 1.26 19.80 3.69
C ARG A 366 2.23 20.97 3.83
N PRO A 367 3.21 20.89 4.75
CA PRO A 367 4.29 21.87 4.82
C PRO A 367 5.16 21.78 3.57
N THR A 368 5.88 22.88 3.30
CA THR A 368 6.91 22.87 2.25
C THR A 368 8.16 22.22 2.79
N GLU A 369 8.62 21.18 2.13
CA GLU A 369 9.85 20.46 2.44
C GLU A 369 10.82 20.51 1.25
N PRO A 370 12.15 20.50 1.49
CA PRO A 370 13.13 20.43 0.40
C PRO A 370 13.09 19.07 -0.28
N VAL A 371 13.21 19.06 -1.61
CA VAL A 371 13.31 17.84 -2.41
C VAL A 371 14.71 17.25 -2.31
N ASP A 372 14.82 15.95 -2.03
CA ASP A 372 16.06 15.17 -2.16
C ASP A 372 16.23 14.72 -3.62
N HIS A 373 16.96 15.52 -4.40
CA HIS A 373 17.18 15.26 -5.83
C HIS A 373 17.95 13.96 -6.09
N ASP A 374 18.86 13.55 -5.19
CA ASP A 374 19.60 12.30 -5.33
C ASP A 374 18.70 11.09 -5.12
N LEU A 375 17.78 11.16 -4.15
CA LEU A 375 16.77 10.15 -3.93
C LEU A 375 15.79 10.08 -5.09
N ALA A 376 15.31 11.22 -5.59
CA ALA A 376 14.44 11.28 -6.75
C ALA A 376 15.08 10.67 -8.01
N ALA A 377 16.37 10.96 -8.25
CA ALA A 377 17.12 10.36 -9.34
C ALA A 377 17.29 8.84 -9.17
N PHE A 378 17.48 8.36 -7.93
CA PHE A 378 17.55 6.93 -7.62
C PHE A 378 16.21 6.24 -7.94
N TYR A 379 15.08 6.78 -7.46
CA TYR A 379 13.76 6.24 -7.78
C TYR A 379 13.46 6.27 -9.28
N GLY A 380 13.84 7.34 -9.98
CA GLY A 380 13.67 7.43 -11.43
C GLY A 380 14.38 6.31 -12.19
N ARG A 381 15.62 5.96 -11.82
CA ARG A 381 16.34 4.81 -12.39
C ARG A 381 15.68 3.49 -12.03
N LEU A 382 15.31 3.31 -10.75
CA LEU A 382 14.72 2.08 -10.25
C LEU A 382 13.34 1.82 -10.89
N LEU A 383 12.46 2.82 -10.96
CA LEU A 383 11.15 2.72 -11.59
C LEU A 383 11.26 2.39 -13.08
N LYS A 384 12.21 3.00 -13.79
CA LYS A 384 12.46 2.68 -15.19
C LYS A 384 12.81 1.20 -15.37
N GLU A 385 13.63 0.64 -14.49
CA GLU A 385 14.05 -0.76 -14.56
C GLU A 385 12.93 -1.72 -14.19
N ILE A 386 12.20 -1.47 -13.11
CA ILE A 386 11.10 -2.35 -12.72
C ILE A 386 9.88 -2.29 -13.65
N ASN A 387 9.85 -1.36 -14.62
CA ASN A 387 8.83 -1.32 -15.67
C ASN A 387 8.99 -2.43 -16.72
N HIS A 388 10.10 -3.16 -16.73
CA HIS A 388 10.22 -4.36 -17.54
C HIS A 388 9.17 -5.41 -17.16
N ASP A 389 8.63 -6.11 -18.15
CA ASP A 389 7.52 -7.06 -17.97
C ASP A 389 7.87 -8.23 -17.05
N ILE A 390 9.15 -8.56 -16.93
CA ILE A 390 9.63 -9.58 -16.01
C ILE A 390 9.25 -9.28 -14.54
N PHE A 391 9.29 -8.02 -14.12
CA PHE A 391 8.88 -7.63 -12.76
C PHE A 391 7.36 -7.54 -12.58
N ARG A 392 6.60 -7.54 -13.69
CA ARG A 392 5.13 -7.53 -13.69
C ARG A 392 4.53 -8.93 -13.76
N ASN A 393 5.16 -9.81 -14.54
CA ASN A 393 4.55 -11.10 -14.93
C ASN A 393 5.52 -12.29 -14.84
N GLY A 394 6.79 -12.07 -14.47
CA GLY A 394 7.81 -13.12 -14.37
C GLY A 394 7.67 -14.01 -13.15
N GLU A 395 8.57 -14.97 -13.07
CA GLU A 395 8.74 -15.87 -11.92
C GLU A 395 9.79 -15.33 -10.96
N TRP A 396 9.42 -15.19 -9.71
CA TRP A 396 10.29 -14.78 -8.61
C TRP A 396 10.72 -16.02 -7.79
N ARG A 397 12.00 -16.05 -7.40
CA ARG A 397 12.53 -17.07 -6.48
C ARG A 397 13.53 -16.47 -5.50
N LEU A 398 13.38 -16.83 -4.21
CA LEU A 398 14.39 -16.51 -3.20
C LEU A 398 15.63 -17.37 -3.43
N CYS A 399 16.82 -16.75 -3.42
CA CYS A 399 18.09 -17.45 -3.58
C CYS A 399 18.58 -18.03 -2.25
N GLU A 400 19.26 -19.19 -2.32
CA GLU A 400 20.03 -19.70 -1.20
C GLU A 400 21.29 -18.84 -1.00
N ARG A 401 21.71 -18.72 0.25
CA ARG A 401 22.92 -18.02 0.63
C ARG A 401 23.74 -18.86 1.62
N SER A 402 25.03 -18.73 1.55
CA SER A 402 25.97 -19.34 2.49
C SER A 402 27.17 -18.44 2.73
N GLY A 403 27.96 -18.76 3.71
CA GLY A 403 29.19 -18.05 4.07
C GLY A 403 30.27 -19.04 4.54
N TRP A 404 31.13 -18.58 5.41
CA TRP A 404 32.26 -19.34 5.92
C TRP A 404 32.10 -19.57 7.43
N PRO A 405 32.73 -20.62 8.00
CA PRO A 405 32.60 -20.91 9.43
C PRO A 405 33.02 -19.75 10.34
N ASP A 406 33.98 -18.96 9.92
CA ASP A 406 34.55 -17.81 10.63
C ASP A 406 33.90 -16.47 10.22
N ASN A 407 33.01 -16.46 9.24
CA ASN A 407 32.31 -15.25 8.77
C ASN A 407 30.82 -15.50 8.57
N GLN A 408 30.02 -15.05 9.53
CA GLN A 408 28.56 -15.18 9.52
C GLN A 408 27.86 -13.97 8.89
N SER A 409 28.57 -13.01 8.31
CA SER A 409 27.99 -11.80 7.74
C SER A 409 27.03 -12.08 6.57
N PHE A 410 27.09 -13.24 5.95
CA PHE A 410 26.13 -13.68 4.93
C PHE A 410 24.68 -13.62 5.42
N MET A 411 24.45 -13.70 6.73
CA MET A 411 23.11 -13.55 7.31
C MET A 411 22.51 -12.15 7.12
N ASN A 412 23.33 -11.16 6.81
CA ASN A 412 22.91 -9.79 6.52
C ASN A 412 22.49 -9.59 5.06
N ILE A 413 22.83 -10.55 4.19
CA ILE A 413 22.53 -10.48 2.76
C ILE A 413 21.20 -11.13 2.47
N LEU A 414 20.38 -10.47 1.67
CA LEU A 414 19.20 -11.04 1.03
C LEU A 414 19.44 -11.10 -0.48
N ALA A 415 18.96 -12.17 -1.11
CA ALA A 415 19.03 -12.30 -2.55
C ALA A 415 17.83 -13.04 -3.12
N TRP A 416 17.36 -12.58 -4.28
CA TRP A 416 16.32 -13.21 -5.06
C TRP A 416 16.52 -12.97 -6.54
N CYS A 417 15.86 -13.76 -7.35
CA CYS A 417 15.98 -13.65 -8.79
C CYS A 417 14.61 -13.66 -9.48
N TRP A 418 14.60 -13.12 -10.68
CA TRP A 418 13.46 -13.11 -11.58
C TRP A 418 13.83 -13.76 -12.90
N ALA A 419 12.90 -14.52 -13.47
CA ALA A 419 13.02 -15.13 -14.78
C ALA A 419 11.74 -14.94 -15.59
N LYS A 420 11.88 -14.52 -16.85
CA LYS A 420 10.80 -14.49 -17.83
C LYS A 420 11.39 -14.59 -19.23
N ASP A 421 10.94 -15.58 -20.01
CA ASP A 421 11.50 -15.86 -21.33
C ASP A 421 13.05 -15.90 -21.29
N ALA A 422 13.74 -15.05 -22.04
CA ALA A 422 15.20 -14.92 -22.02
C ALA A 422 15.72 -13.90 -21.00
N GLU A 423 14.83 -13.11 -20.35
CA GLU A 423 15.24 -12.09 -19.39
C GLU A 423 15.54 -12.71 -18.01
N ARG A 424 16.59 -12.21 -17.37
CA ARG A 424 17.04 -12.65 -16.04
C ARG A 424 17.51 -11.48 -15.20
N TYR A 425 17.04 -11.41 -13.95
CA TYR A 425 17.52 -10.44 -12.98
C TYR A 425 17.90 -11.13 -11.67
N LEU A 426 18.97 -10.66 -11.08
CA LEU A 426 19.43 -11.07 -9.74
C LEU A 426 19.56 -9.82 -8.87
N ILE A 427 18.90 -9.84 -7.74
CA ILE A 427 18.92 -8.77 -6.75
C ILE A 427 19.66 -9.27 -5.51
N VAL A 428 20.62 -8.48 -5.03
CA VAL A 428 21.39 -8.78 -3.81
C VAL A 428 21.44 -7.53 -2.94
N ILE A 429 21.07 -7.65 -1.67
CA ILE A 429 20.96 -6.51 -0.76
C ILE A 429 21.64 -6.84 0.57
N ASN A 430 22.51 -5.97 1.03
CA ASN A 430 22.95 -5.95 2.42
C ASN A 430 22.01 -5.07 3.24
N LEU A 431 21.23 -5.66 4.16
CA LEU A 431 20.28 -4.95 5.03
C LEU A 431 20.89 -4.58 6.39
N ARG A 432 22.20 -4.33 6.46
CA ARG A 432 22.91 -3.94 7.69
C ARG A 432 23.87 -2.78 7.47
N GLN A 433 24.23 -2.15 8.58
CA GLN A 433 25.22 -1.08 8.62
C GLN A 433 26.66 -1.60 8.54
N GLU A 434 26.89 -2.89 8.72
CA GLU A 434 28.17 -3.55 8.58
C GLU A 434 28.34 -4.13 7.17
N ALA A 435 29.58 -4.19 6.69
CA ALA A 435 29.90 -4.91 5.46
C ALA A 435 29.56 -6.40 5.59
N ALA A 436 29.15 -7.01 4.49
CA ALA A 436 28.75 -8.40 4.50
C ALA A 436 29.19 -9.13 3.22
N GLN A 437 29.60 -10.39 3.39
CA GLN A 437 30.03 -11.28 2.32
C GLN A 437 29.17 -12.53 2.29
N ALA A 438 28.84 -13.00 1.09
CA ALA A 438 28.05 -14.22 0.89
C ALA A 438 28.40 -14.93 -0.40
N LEU A 439 28.02 -16.20 -0.47
CA LEU A 439 27.91 -17.00 -1.69
C LEU A 439 26.43 -17.17 -2.00
N ILE A 440 25.97 -16.64 -3.13
CA ILE A 440 24.56 -16.65 -3.56
C ILE A 440 24.38 -17.70 -4.64
N ARG A 441 23.61 -18.76 -4.36
CA ARG A 441 23.24 -19.79 -5.34
C ARG A 441 22.08 -19.32 -6.18
N VAL A 442 22.31 -19.18 -7.47
CA VAL A 442 21.30 -18.75 -8.42
C VAL A 442 20.58 -19.98 -8.98
N PRO A 443 19.24 -20.14 -8.83
CA PRO A 443 18.53 -21.37 -9.11
C PRO A 443 18.10 -21.51 -10.58
N TRP A 444 18.96 -21.15 -11.54
CA TRP A 444 18.71 -21.30 -12.98
C TRP A 444 19.55 -22.43 -13.56
N ASP A 445 18.91 -23.44 -14.16
CA ASP A 445 19.59 -24.60 -14.73
C ASP A 445 20.41 -24.25 -15.98
N GLU A 446 19.95 -23.27 -16.76
CA GLU A 446 20.57 -22.78 -17.98
C GLU A 446 21.91 -22.05 -17.77
N LEU A 447 22.27 -21.75 -16.53
CA LEU A 447 23.58 -21.13 -16.22
C LEU A 447 24.74 -22.05 -16.59
N ARG A 448 24.55 -23.35 -16.55
CA ARG A 448 25.63 -24.36 -16.74
C ARG A 448 26.33 -24.20 -18.07
N GLU A 449 27.63 -24.49 -18.04
CA GLU A 449 28.53 -24.54 -19.21
C GLU A 449 28.72 -23.23 -19.96
N ASN A 450 28.17 -22.10 -19.44
CA ASN A 450 28.28 -20.80 -20.05
C ASN A 450 28.94 -19.77 -19.13
N MET A 451 29.52 -18.76 -19.76
CA MET A 451 29.89 -17.50 -19.09
C MET A 451 28.71 -16.52 -19.16
N TRP A 452 28.51 -15.80 -18.10
CA TRP A 452 27.40 -14.86 -17.98
C TRP A 452 27.89 -13.48 -17.56
N ARG A 453 27.33 -12.44 -18.16
CA ARG A 453 27.55 -11.05 -17.78
C ARG A 453 26.44 -10.57 -16.85
N LEU A 454 26.84 -9.97 -15.75
CA LEU A 454 25.99 -9.35 -14.74
C LEU A 454 26.18 -7.85 -14.85
N ASP A 455 25.24 -7.15 -15.49
CA ASP A 455 25.24 -5.70 -15.62
C ASP A 455 24.48 -5.08 -14.44
N ASP A 456 25.20 -4.41 -13.53
CA ASP A 456 24.57 -3.75 -12.39
C ASP A 456 23.94 -2.41 -12.80
N VAL A 457 22.61 -2.40 -12.83
CA VAL A 457 21.83 -1.22 -13.24
C VAL A 457 21.99 -0.02 -12.30
N LEU A 458 22.34 -0.27 -11.03
CA LEU A 458 22.50 0.80 -10.03
C LEU A 458 23.84 1.49 -10.09
N SER A 459 24.92 0.72 -10.27
CA SER A 459 26.29 1.26 -10.33
C SER A 459 26.80 1.49 -11.75
N GLY A 460 26.24 0.78 -12.74
CA GLY A 460 26.72 0.77 -14.12
C GLY A 460 27.93 -0.15 -14.35
N GLU A 461 28.35 -0.90 -13.33
CA GLU A 461 29.44 -1.87 -13.43
C GLU A 461 28.98 -3.19 -14.04
N SER A 462 29.88 -3.91 -14.70
CA SER A 462 29.61 -5.22 -15.31
C SER A 462 30.62 -6.25 -14.83
N TYR A 463 30.16 -7.47 -14.62
CA TYR A 463 30.98 -8.58 -14.13
C TYR A 463 30.72 -9.83 -14.96
N ASP A 464 31.80 -10.48 -15.45
CA ASP A 464 31.69 -11.77 -16.12
C ASP A 464 31.93 -12.91 -15.13
N ARG A 465 31.01 -13.88 -15.09
CA ARG A 465 31.01 -14.97 -14.13
C ARG A 465 30.69 -16.31 -14.78
N SER A 466 31.35 -17.36 -14.31
CA SER A 466 31.01 -18.73 -14.69
C SER A 466 29.63 -19.13 -14.15
N GLY A 467 28.77 -19.60 -15.03
CA GLY A 467 27.43 -20.10 -14.64
C GLY A 467 27.49 -21.32 -13.72
N ASN A 468 28.48 -22.21 -13.91
CA ASN A 468 28.71 -23.34 -13.00
C ASN A 468 29.02 -22.86 -11.58
N VAL A 469 29.87 -21.82 -11.43
CA VAL A 469 30.18 -21.25 -10.12
C VAL A 469 28.95 -20.64 -9.48
N MET A 470 28.20 -19.82 -10.22
CA MET A 470 26.99 -19.18 -9.69
C MET A 470 25.94 -20.15 -9.22
N ARG A 471 25.83 -21.32 -9.89
CA ARG A 471 24.84 -22.35 -9.56
C ARG A 471 25.30 -23.30 -8.44
N ASP A 472 26.52 -23.81 -8.52
CA ASP A 472 26.98 -24.92 -7.68
C ASP A 472 27.65 -24.43 -6.37
N THR A 473 28.57 -23.49 -6.47
CA THR A 473 29.27 -22.88 -5.32
C THR A 473 28.51 -21.67 -4.78
N GLY A 474 28.02 -20.83 -5.67
CA GLY A 474 27.38 -19.54 -5.42
C GLY A 474 28.22 -18.37 -5.95
N LEU A 475 27.52 -17.32 -6.40
CA LEU A 475 28.13 -16.04 -6.75
C LEU A 475 28.68 -15.39 -5.48
N TYR A 476 29.99 -15.16 -5.44
CA TYR A 476 30.61 -14.34 -4.37
C TYR A 476 30.17 -12.90 -4.47
N VAL A 477 29.70 -12.35 -3.36
CA VAL A 477 29.37 -10.94 -3.20
C VAL A 477 30.04 -10.37 -1.95
N ASP A 478 30.48 -9.11 -2.03
CA ASP A 478 31.04 -8.33 -0.92
C ASP A 478 30.40 -6.93 -0.96
N LEU A 479 29.49 -6.69 -0.03
CA LEU A 479 28.67 -5.49 0.01
C LEU A 479 28.95 -4.66 1.25
N GLY A 480 29.34 -3.41 1.06
CA GLY A 480 29.41 -2.41 2.13
C GLY A 480 28.04 -2.17 2.78
N PRO A 481 27.98 -1.32 3.83
CA PRO A 481 26.77 -0.97 4.55
C PRO A 481 25.62 -0.54 3.62
N TRP A 482 24.47 -1.20 3.71
CA TRP A 482 23.24 -0.89 2.94
C TRP A 482 23.43 -0.89 1.42
N LYS A 483 24.54 -1.45 0.92
CA LYS A 483 24.77 -1.56 -0.52
C LYS A 483 23.95 -2.68 -1.12
N CYS A 484 23.66 -2.54 -2.40
CA CYS A 484 22.87 -3.49 -3.14
C CYS A 484 23.30 -3.54 -4.61
N HIS A 485 22.95 -4.66 -5.26
CA HIS A 485 23.06 -4.86 -6.70
C HIS A 485 21.69 -5.17 -7.29
N LEU A 486 21.42 -4.60 -8.45
CA LEU A 486 20.34 -4.97 -9.34
C LEU A 486 20.94 -5.42 -10.66
N PHE A 487 21.27 -6.69 -10.77
CA PHE A 487 21.89 -7.26 -11.94
C PHE A 487 20.88 -7.65 -13.01
N ARG A 488 21.05 -7.13 -14.22
CA ARG A 488 20.55 -7.75 -15.44
C ARG A 488 21.56 -8.82 -15.85
N VAL A 489 21.11 -10.08 -16.00
CA VAL A 489 21.98 -11.22 -16.24
C VAL A 489 21.75 -11.75 -17.64
N ARG A 490 22.81 -11.81 -18.46
CA ARG A 490 22.73 -12.26 -19.84
C ARG A 490 23.90 -13.20 -20.20
N PRO A 491 23.71 -14.15 -21.13
CA PRO A 491 24.82 -14.96 -21.59
C PRO A 491 25.89 -14.09 -22.27
N LEU A 492 27.14 -14.41 -22.03
CA LEU A 492 28.27 -13.81 -22.71
C LEU A 492 28.45 -14.53 -24.05
N LEU A 493 28.16 -13.84 -25.16
CA LEU A 493 28.29 -14.42 -26.49
C LEU A 493 29.76 -14.66 -26.83
N ALA A 494 30.06 -15.76 -27.58
CA ALA A 494 31.41 -16.18 -27.92
C ALA A 494 32.28 -15.10 -28.63
N ILE A 495 31.64 -14.12 -29.27
CA ILE A 495 32.32 -13.01 -29.98
C ILE A 495 32.93 -12.00 -28.98
N GLU A 496 32.39 -11.89 -27.77
CA GLU A 496 32.93 -10.99 -26.73
C GLU A 496 34.08 -11.61 -25.93
N GLN A 497 34.45 -12.88 -26.19
CA GLN A 497 35.52 -13.59 -25.51
C GLN A 497 36.90 -13.40 -26.18
N GLU A 498 36.93 -12.89 -27.42
CA GLU A 498 38.20 -12.71 -28.19
C GLU A 498 38.88 -11.34 -27.99
N ASP A 499 38.20 -10.37 -27.32
CA ASP A 499 38.71 -9.00 -27.12
C ASP A 499 39.22 -8.71 -25.67
N GLN A 500 39.60 -9.75 -24.90
CA GLN A 500 40.21 -9.58 -23.56
C GLN A 500 41.62 -10.13 -23.48
#